data_2cbe409f7481e07622304c1b44a7524e
#
_entry.id   2cbe409f7481e07622304c1b44a7524e
#
_cell.length_a   1.000
_cell.length_b   1.000
_cell.length_c   1.000
_cell.angle_alpha   90.00
_cell.angle_beta   90.00
_cell.angle_gamma   90.00
#
_symmetry.space_group_name_H-M   'P 1'
#
loop_
_entity.id
_entity.type
_entity.pdbx_description
1 polymer ?
#
loop_
_entity_poly.entity_id
_entity_poly.type
_entity_poly.pdbx_seq_one_letter_code
_entity_poly.pdbx_strand_id
1 'polypeptide(L)'
;MNLPIYQQALGADFLRLQPELQDYFSLAPGSGRYGVGEGTFDVVGCRQEWLRPLLRLTSGEEAFFPEYGENIAFRIENHAHQDPFGRSSLTARREIRFPGRTRIFQDTTSVTGRNGAPQLVDYVGRYRRLVTDLNLSVTAEGRLRGVSEASRLFLGPLRVPLPAALDAKAYAEQWWDPAEGRNGRHRIQVKVIQPQIGLVLVYAGSFDYRLRHYTGGSSAQSFLPRYAQPDRWENRV
;
A
#
# COMPACT_ATOMS: atom_id res chain seq x y z
N MET A 1 5.90 0.24 23.49
CA MET A 1 5.49 1.08 22.33
C MET A 1 5.44 0.19 21.10
N ASN A 2 4.38 0.30 20.30
CA ASN A 2 4.31 -0.44 19.05
C ASN A 2 5.19 0.25 18.01
N LEU A 3 6.11 -0.49 17.41
CA LEU A 3 6.96 0.03 16.33
C LEU A 3 6.19 0.15 15.02
N PRO A 4 6.55 1.10 14.13
CA PRO A 4 6.07 1.16 12.76
C PRO A 4 6.29 -0.16 12.02
N ILE A 5 5.37 -0.55 11.13
CA ILE A 5 5.44 -1.84 10.44
C ILE A 5 6.72 -1.98 9.59
N TYR A 6 7.13 -0.91 8.92
CA TYR A 6 8.33 -0.91 8.08
C TYR A 6 9.61 -1.01 8.91
N GLN A 7 9.64 -0.39 10.09
CA GLN A 7 10.77 -0.53 11.02
C GLN A 7 10.88 -1.95 11.58
N GLN A 8 9.73 -2.59 11.87
CA GLN A 8 9.73 -3.99 12.30
C GLN A 8 10.26 -4.92 11.19
N ALA A 9 9.82 -4.72 9.94
CA ALA A 9 10.19 -5.58 8.83
C ALA A 9 11.63 -5.39 8.34
N LEU A 10 12.14 -4.16 8.34
CA LEU A 10 13.50 -3.84 7.89
C LEU A 10 14.55 -3.99 9.00
N GLY A 11 14.14 -3.95 10.26
CA GLY A 11 15.09 -4.00 11.38
C GLY A 11 16.15 -2.88 11.29
N ALA A 12 17.42 -3.25 11.35
CA ALA A 12 18.53 -2.30 11.25
C ALA A 12 18.62 -1.57 9.90
N ASP A 13 18.16 -2.18 8.83
CA ASP A 13 18.17 -1.56 7.48
C ASP A 13 17.23 -0.36 7.38
N PHE A 14 16.25 -0.20 8.30
CA PHE A 14 15.40 0.98 8.36
C PHE A 14 16.22 2.29 8.47
N LEU A 15 17.31 2.28 9.20
CA LEU A 15 18.20 3.45 9.38
C LEU A 15 19.01 3.80 8.11
N ARG A 16 19.03 2.94 7.11
CA ARG A 16 19.67 3.19 5.80
C ARG A 16 18.75 3.89 4.82
N LEU A 17 17.45 4.00 5.12
CA LEU A 17 16.53 4.80 4.31
C LEU A 17 16.91 6.28 4.33
N GLN A 18 16.58 6.99 3.26
CA GLN A 18 16.65 8.47 3.25
C GLN A 18 15.86 9.03 4.44
N PRO A 19 16.31 10.11 5.10
CA PRO A 19 15.67 10.65 6.29
C PRO A 19 14.17 10.93 6.12
N GLU A 20 13.78 11.46 4.96
CA GLU A 20 12.39 11.77 4.63
C GLU A 20 11.54 10.50 4.51
N LEU A 21 12.13 9.38 4.06
CA LEU A 21 11.45 8.09 4.05
C LEU A 21 11.34 7.50 5.46
N GLN A 22 12.33 7.69 6.33
CA GLN A 22 12.22 7.28 7.72
C GLN A 22 11.04 7.99 8.39
N ASP A 23 10.86 9.32 8.14
CA ASP A 23 9.72 10.09 8.64
C ASP A 23 8.41 9.58 8.05
N TYR A 24 8.34 9.35 6.74
CA TYR A 24 7.16 8.81 6.06
C TYR A 24 6.72 7.46 6.64
N PHE A 25 7.66 6.57 6.89
CA PHE A 25 7.42 5.21 7.39
C PHE A 25 7.39 5.11 8.93
N SER A 26 7.47 6.24 9.65
CA SER A 26 7.48 6.30 11.12
C SER A 26 6.12 6.12 11.78
N LEU A 27 5.03 6.03 11.00
CA LEU A 27 3.68 5.97 11.54
C LEU A 27 3.43 4.65 12.28
N ALA A 28 3.20 4.74 13.59
CA ALA A 28 3.01 3.59 14.48
C ALA A 28 1.57 3.51 15.00
N PRO A 29 1.05 2.28 15.27
CA PRO A 29 -0.22 2.09 15.97
C PRO A 29 -0.23 2.79 17.33
N GLY A 30 -1.33 3.49 17.63
CA GLY A 30 -1.48 4.19 18.89
C GLY A 30 -0.78 5.55 18.98
N SER A 31 -0.15 6.02 17.90
CA SER A 31 0.52 7.34 17.87
C SER A 31 -0.42 8.55 17.93
N GLY A 32 -1.74 8.35 17.81
CA GLY A 32 -2.72 9.44 17.72
C GLY A 32 -2.63 10.24 16.42
N ARG A 33 -1.86 9.76 15.43
CA ARG A 33 -1.62 10.43 14.16
C ARG A 33 -1.98 9.54 12.98
N TYR A 34 -2.23 10.17 11.84
CA TYR A 34 -2.37 9.54 10.53
C TYR A 34 -1.62 10.35 9.47
N GLY A 35 -1.30 9.70 8.37
CA GLY A 35 -0.58 10.33 7.27
C GLY A 35 -1.50 10.79 6.16
N VAL A 36 -1.21 11.94 5.55
CA VAL A 36 -1.91 12.46 4.38
C VAL A 36 -0.89 12.85 3.33
N GLY A 37 -1.02 12.28 2.14
CA GLY A 37 -0.26 12.67 0.97
C GLY A 37 -1.17 13.22 -0.12
N GLU A 38 -0.73 14.26 -0.82
CA GLU A 38 -1.40 14.83 -1.99
C GLU A 38 -0.39 15.06 -3.10
N GLY A 39 -0.75 14.66 -4.32
CA GLY A 39 0.17 14.76 -5.43
C GLY A 39 -0.44 14.41 -6.78
N THR A 40 0.44 14.12 -7.72
CA THR A 40 0.06 13.79 -9.09
C THR A 40 0.78 12.51 -9.52
N PHE A 41 0.05 11.58 -10.08
CA PHE A 41 0.64 10.48 -10.82
C PHE A 41 0.99 10.96 -12.23
N ASP A 42 2.25 10.84 -12.61
CA ASP A 42 2.70 11.05 -13.98
C ASP A 42 1.97 10.08 -14.90
N VAL A 43 1.80 8.83 -14.41
CA VAL A 43 1.06 7.76 -15.07
C VAL A 43 0.37 6.89 -14.04
N VAL A 44 -0.88 6.47 -14.30
CA VAL A 44 -1.61 5.55 -13.44
C VAL A 44 -2.62 4.72 -14.21
N GLY A 45 -2.69 3.41 -13.91
CA GLY A 45 -3.73 2.51 -14.36
C GLY A 45 -3.28 1.42 -15.32
N CYS A 46 -4.24 0.83 -16.05
CA CYS A 46 -4.02 -0.26 -16.99
C CYS A 46 -3.91 0.28 -18.42
N ARG A 47 -2.69 0.24 -18.97
CA ARG A 47 -2.45 0.69 -20.36
C ARG A 47 -3.04 -0.26 -21.40
N GLN A 48 -3.15 -1.56 -21.08
CA GLN A 48 -3.63 -2.59 -22.00
C GLN A 48 -5.17 -2.59 -22.04
N GLU A 49 -5.73 -2.13 -23.17
CA GLU A 49 -7.19 -1.97 -23.31
C GLU A 49 -7.97 -3.28 -23.21
N TRP A 50 -7.42 -4.36 -23.71
CA TRP A 50 -8.05 -5.67 -23.67
C TRP A 50 -8.19 -6.26 -22.25
N LEU A 51 -7.36 -5.83 -21.28
CA LEU A 51 -7.48 -6.20 -19.87
C LEU A 51 -8.57 -5.40 -19.10
N ARG A 52 -8.93 -4.23 -19.60
CA ARG A 52 -9.85 -3.32 -18.90
C ARG A 52 -11.21 -3.94 -18.56
N PRO A 53 -11.83 -4.77 -19.44
CA PRO A 53 -13.08 -5.45 -19.06
C PRO A 53 -12.94 -6.36 -17.84
N LEU A 54 -11.82 -7.10 -17.72
CA LEU A 54 -11.53 -7.95 -16.56
C LEU A 54 -11.33 -7.12 -15.29
N LEU A 55 -10.59 -6.01 -15.38
CA LEU A 55 -10.35 -5.13 -14.23
C LEU A 55 -11.63 -4.40 -13.76
N ARG A 56 -12.63 -4.23 -14.63
CA ARG A 56 -13.94 -3.71 -14.24
C ARG A 56 -14.64 -4.60 -13.23
N LEU A 57 -14.47 -5.91 -13.31
CA LEU A 57 -15.08 -6.87 -12.39
C LEU A 57 -14.54 -6.71 -10.96
N THR A 58 -13.27 -6.30 -10.82
CA THR A 58 -12.60 -6.12 -9.53
C THR A 58 -12.65 -4.67 -9.02
N SER A 59 -13.13 -3.74 -9.84
CA SER A 59 -13.11 -2.30 -9.49
C SER A 59 -14.01 -1.93 -8.29
N GLY A 60 -15.05 -2.73 -8.02
CA GLY A 60 -15.89 -2.57 -6.82
C GLY A 60 -15.22 -3.03 -5.53
N GLU A 61 -14.11 -3.73 -5.60
CA GLU A 61 -13.33 -4.21 -4.46
C GLU A 61 -12.28 -3.19 -3.98
N GLU A 62 -12.21 -1.99 -4.60
CA GLU A 62 -11.22 -0.95 -4.28
C GLU A 62 -9.77 -1.48 -4.40
N ALA A 63 -9.54 -2.39 -5.34
CA ALA A 63 -8.25 -3.02 -5.61
C ALA A 63 -7.68 -2.58 -6.96
N PHE A 64 -8.20 -3.14 -8.06
CA PHE A 64 -7.76 -2.83 -9.40
C PHE A 64 -8.86 -2.05 -10.16
N PHE A 65 -8.47 -1.25 -11.13
CA PHE A 65 -9.38 -0.43 -11.90
C PHE A 65 -8.96 -0.40 -13.38
N PRO A 66 -9.93 -0.25 -14.31
CA PRO A 66 -9.68 -0.33 -15.75
C PRO A 66 -9.15 0.96 -16.36
N GLU A 67 -9.21 2.08 -15.64
CA GLU A 67 -8.79 3.38 -16.15
C GLU A 67 -7.28 3.42 -16.36
N TYR A 68 -6.87 4.26 -17.30
CA TYR A 68 -5.50 4.70 -17.53
C TYR A 68 -5.49 6.20 -17.74
N GLY A 69 -4.51 6.88 -17.19
CA GLY A 69 -4.33 8.31 -17.39
C GLY A 69 -2.94 8.79 -17.02
N GLU A 70 -2.63 9.99 -17.48
CA GLU A 70 -1.40 10.71 -17.20
C GLU A 70 -1.74 12.02 -16.50
N ASN A 71 -0.85 12.51 -15.64
CA ASN A 71 -1.05 13.73 -14.84
C ASN A 71 -2.33 13.69 -13.99
N ILE A 72 -2.57 12.56 -13.33
CA ILE A 72 -3.78 12.30 -12.55
C ILE A 72 -3.56 12.67 -11.08
N ALA A 73 -4.32 13.63 -10.57
CA ALA A 73 -4.27 14.01 -9.16
C ALA A 73 -4.72 12.86 -8.26
N PHE A 74 -4.04 12.71 -7.12
CA PHE A 74 -4.40 11.73 -6.11
C PHE A 74 -4.21 12.26 -4.69
N ARG A 75 -4.88 11.60 -3.75
CA ARG A 75 -4.70 11.75 -2.32
C ARG A 75 -4.53 10.37 -1.69
N ILE A 76 -3.59 10.25 -0.77
CA ILE A 76 -3.39 9.05 0.04
C ILE A 76 -3.61 9.37 1.51
N GLU A 77 -4.26 8.45 2.23
CA GLU A 77 -4.35 8.46 3.69
C GLU A 77 -3.78 7.15 4.24
N ASN A 78 -2.90 7.28 5.24
CA ASN A 78 -2.24 6.16 5.91
C ASN A 78 -2.67 6.12 7.38
N HIS A 79 -3.24 5.01 7.82
CA HIS A 79 -3.74 4.80 9.17
C HIS A 79 -3.07 3.59 9.80
N ALA A 80 -2.17 3.83 10.77
CA ALA A 80 -1.55 2.76 11.54
C ALA A 80 -2.47 2.32 12.69
N HIS A 81 -2.66 1.02 12.83
CA HIS A 81 -3.53 0.43 13.84
C HIS A 81 -3.06 -0.96 14.25
N GLN A 82 -3.64 -1.51 15.30
CA GLN A 82 -3.54 -2.95 15.58
C GLN A 82 -4.76 -3.64 14.96
N ASP A 83 -4.52 -4.79 14.33
CA ASP A 83 -5.59 -5.65 13.85
C ASP A 83 -6.19 -6.48 14.99
N PRO A 84 -7.30 -7.22 14.78
CA PRO A 84 -7.95 -8.02 15.82
C PRO A 84 -7.07 -9.14 16.40
N PHE A 85 -5.96 -9.46 15.76
CA PHE A 85 -4.99 -10.46 16.21
C PHE A 85 -3.79 -9.84 16.95
N GLY A 86 -3.84 -8.51 17.21
CA GLY A 86 -2.79 -7.78 17.90
C GLY A 86 -1.58 -7.44 17.04
N ARG A 87 -1.65 -7.66 15.71
CA ARG A 87 -0.55 -7.35 14.79
C ARG A 87 -0.54 -5.85 14.47
N SER A 88 0.65 -5.29 14.35
CA SER A 88 0.80 -3.93 13.81
C SER A 88 0.44 -3.92 12.33
N SER A 89 -0.43 -2.99 11.94
CA SER A 89 -0.97 -2.88 10.59
C SER A 89 -1.01 -1.43 10.13
N LEU A 90 -0.98 -1.22 8.82
CA LEU A 90 -1.12 0.07 8.17
C LEU A 90 -2.14 -0.06 7.03
N THR A 91 -3.25 0.65 7.13
CA THR A 91 -4.20 0.77 6.01
C THR A 91 -3.88 2.03 5.22
N ALA A 92 -3.63 1.85 3.93
CA ALA A 92 -3.43 2.93 2.97
C ALA A 92 -4.62 3.00 2.01
N ARG A 93 -5.21 4.19 1.87
CA ARG A 93 -6.33 4.44 0.97
C ARG A 93 -5.97 5.57 0.01
N ARG A 94 -6.01 5.28 -1.28
CA ARG A 94 -5.68 6.24 -2.34
C ARG A 94 -6.94 6.61 -3.11
N GLU A 95 -7.21 7.90 -3.18
CA GLU A 95 -8.23 8.48 -4.07
C GLU A 95 -7.54 8.97 -5.34
N ILE A 96 -7.88 8.39 -6.47
CA ILE A 96 -7.29 8.66 -7.78
C ILE A 96 -8.36 9.34 -8.63
N ARG A 97 -8.13 10.60 -9.00
CA ARG A 97 -9.15 11.49 -9.59
C ARG A 97 -9.02 11.56 -11.11
N PHE A 98 -9.51 10.54 -11.79
CA PHE A 98 -9.63 10.57 -13.26
C PHE A 98 -10.70 11.59 -13.72
N PRO A 99 -10.62 12.11 -14.95
CA PRO A 99 -11.68 12.92 -15.54
C PRO A 99 -13.04 12.22 -15.46
N GLY A 100 -14.02 12.89 -14.81
CA GLY A 100 -15.37 12.36 -14.62
C GLY A 100 -15.55 11.21 -13.64
N ARG A 101 -14.48 10.76 -12.96
CA ARG A 101 -14.55 9.60 -12.05
C ARG A 101 -13.42 9.57 -11.03
N THR A 102 -13.75 9.25 -9.80
CA THR A 102 -12.75 8.92 -8.76
C THR A 102 -12.67 7.40 -8.57
N ARG A 103 -11.47 6.87 -8.52
CA ARG A 103 -11.19 5.48 -8.13
C ARG A 103 -10.54 5.44 -6.77
N ILE A 104 -10.91 4.41 -6.02
CA ILE A 104 -10.26 4.09 -4.75
C ILE A 104 -9.37 2.86 -4.97
N PHE A 105 -8.16 2.96 -4.45
CA PHE A 105 -7.27 1.83 -4.29
C PHE A 105 -6.87 1.75 -2.82
N GLN A 106 -7.22 0.64 -2.18
CA GLN A 106 -6.98 0.43 -0.76
C GLN A 106 -6.17 -0.85 -0.55
N ASP A 107 -5.26 -0.81 0.38
CA ASP A 107 -4.54 -1.96 0.89
C ASP A 107 -4.37 -1.87 2.41
N THR A 108 -4.09 -3.00 3.02
CA THR A 108 -3.69 -3.06 4.43
C THR A 108 -2.52 -3.99 4.58
N THR A 109 -1.40 -3.44 5.01
CA THR A 109 -0.18 -4.21 5.26
C THR A 109 -0.06 -4.51 6.75
N SER A 110 0.19 -5.78 7.11
CA SER A 110 0.33 -6.25 8.49
C SER A 110 1.67 -6.94 8.70
N VAL A 111 2.23 -6.77 9.90
CA VAL A 111 3.42 -7.53 10.31
C VAL A 111 2.98 -8.90 10.78
N THR A 112 3.60 -9.94 10.24
CA THR A 112 3.40 -11.32 10.68
C THR A 112 4.73 -11.91 11.12
N GLY A 113 4.67 -12.91 12.01
CA GLY A 113 5.84 -13.71 12.38
C GLY A 113 5.90 -14.95 11.51
N ARG A 114 6.80 -15.01 10.55
CA ARG A 114 7.03 -16.21 9.78
C ARG A 114 8.47 -16.71 10.02
N ASN A 115 8.61 -17.96 10.40
CA ASN A 115 9.93 -18.56 10.72
C ASN A 115 10.76 -17.75 11.74
N GLY A 116 10.09 -17.08 12.70
CA GLY A 116 10.75 -16.29 13.74
C GLY A 116 11.23 -14.90 13.31
N ALA A 117 11.02 -14.50 12.05
CA ALA A 117 11.36 -13.17 11.56
C ALA A 117 10.08 -12.36 11.21
N PRO A 118 10.07 -11.03 11.44
CA PRO A 118 8.99 -10.17 10.97
C PRO A 118 8.92 -10.17 9.45
N GLN A 119 7.71 -10.38 8.91
CA GLN A 119 7.43 -10.32 7.49
C GLN A 119 6.20 -9.46 7.25
N LEU A 120 6.17 -8.71 6.16
CA LEU A 120 4.97 -7.99 5.75
C LEU A 120 4.08 -8.85 4.86
N VAL A 121 2.79 -8.78 5.15
CA VAL A 121 1.73 -9.36 4.33
C VAL A 121 0.78 -8.23 3.94
N ASP A 122 0.50 -8.12 2.66
CA ASP A 122 -0.38 -7.10 2.10
C ASP A 122 -1.74 -7.70 1.72
N TYR A 123 -2.79 -7.07 2.20
CA TYR A 123 -4.19 -7.41 1.98
C TYR A 123 -4.77 -6.36 1.03
N VAL A 124 -4.93 -6.71 -0.23
CA VAL A 124 -5.36 -5.79 -1.28
C VAL A 124 -6.88 -5.69 -1.33
N GLY A 125 -7.37 -4.45 -1.46
CA GLY A 125 -8.77 -4.13 -1.64
C GLY A 125 -9.57 -4.04 -0.35
N ARG A 126 -10.79 -3.53 -0.49
CA ARG A 126 -11.75 -3.32 0.60
C ARG A 126 -12.08 -4.60 1.39
N TYR A 127 -12.19 -5.71 0.68
CA TYR A 127 -12.54 -7.00 1.29
C TYR A 127 -11.34 -7.83 1.68
N ARG A 128 -10.11 -7.34 1.41
CA ARG A 128 -8.86 -7.99 1.83
C ARG A 128 -8.77 -9.47 1.39
N ARG A 129 -9.30 -9.77 0.20
CA ARG A 129 -9.35 -11.15 -0.32
C ARG A 129 -8.08 -11.58 -1.02
N LEU A 130 -7.44 -10.66 -1.72
CA LEU A 130 -6.14 -10.89 -2.34
C LEU A 130 -5.04 -10.58 -1.33
N VAL A 131 -4.21 -11.56 -1.06
CA VAL A 131 -3.15 -11.48 -0.04
C VAL A 131 -1.83 -11.86 -0.67
N THR A 132 -0.81 -11.05 -0.45
CA THR A 132 0.54 -11.31 -0.94
C THR A 132 1.58 -11.04 0.14
N ASP A 133 2.63 -11.83 0.16
CA ASP A 133 3.79 -11.59 1.00
C ASP A 133 4.66 -10.51 0.35
N LEU A 134 5.24 -9.60 1.15
CA LEU A 134 6.10 -8.52 0.66
C LEU A 134 7.52 -8.70 1.17
N ASN A 135 8.47 -8.72 0.25
CA ASN A 135 9.89 -8.59 0.54
C ASN A 135 10.32 -7.13 0.39
N LEU A 136 10.94 -6.60 1.45
CA LEU A 136 11.47 -5.25 1.45
C LEU A 136 13.00 -5.27 1.41
N SER A 137 13.56 -4.26 0.77
CA SER A 137 15.01 -3.99 0.78
C SER A 137 15.27 -2.49 0.68
N VAL A 138 16.45 -2.08 1.12
CA VAL A 138 16.91 -0.69 1.02
C VAL A 138 18.07 -0.64 0.04
N THR A 139 17.99 0.25 -0.94
CA THR A 139 19.05 0.42 -1.93
C THR A 139 20.26 1.14 -1.34
N ALA A 140 21.37 1.19 -2.09
CA ALA A 140 22.56 1.95 -1.69
C ALA A 140 22.28 3.46 -1.54
N GLU A 141 21.31 3.98 -2.32
CA GLU A 141 20.88 5.39 -2.27
C GLU A 141 19.81 5.66 -1.18
N GLY A 142 19.49 4.66 -0.35
CA GLY A 142 18.51 4.79 0.71
C GLY A 142 17.04 4.76 0.26
N ARG A 143 16.75 4.24 -0.93
CA ARG A 143 15.38 4.06 -1.43
C ARG A 143 14.78 2.79 -0.85
N LEU A 144 13.46 2.79 -0.63
CA LEU A 144 12.74 1.57 -0.30
C LEU A 144 12.36 0.82 -1.59
N ARG A 145 12.67 -0.47 -1.64
CA ARG A 145 12.15 -1.41 -2.64
C ARG A 145 11.27 -2.44 -1.98
N GLY A 146 10.14 -2.74 -2.63
CA GLY A 146 9.25 -3.81 -2.25
C GLY A 146 8.95 -4.70 -3.45
N VAL A 147 8.94 -6.02 -3.23
CA VAL A 147 8.55 -7.00 -4.24
C VAL A 147 7.50 -7.92 -3.62
N SER A 148 6.37 -8.08 -4.29
CA SER A 148 5.38 -9.06 -3.88
C SER A 148 5.86 -10.47 -4.26
N GLU A 149 5.58 -11.42 -3.37
CA GLU A 149 5.85 -12.85 -3.64
C GLU A 149 4.56 -13.57 -4.09
N ALA A 150 4.43 -14.83 -3.70
CA ALA A 150 3.28 -15.64 -4.05
C ALA A 150 1.98 -15.04 -3.50
N SER A 151 1.01 -14.89 -4.37
CA SER A 151 -0.30 -14.35 -4.02
C SER A 151 -1.31 -15.48 -3.76
N ARG A 152 -2.28 -15.19 -2.91
CA ARG A 152 -3.36 -16.11 -2.54
C ARG A 152 -4.69 -15.37 -2.46
N LEU A 153 -5.75 -16.03 -2.88
CA LEU A 153 -7.10 -15.50 -2.82
C LEU A 153 -7.90 -16.20 -1.71
N PHE A 154 -8.60 -15.42 -0.90
CA PHE A 154 -9.50 -15.92 0.11
C PHE A 154 -10.95 -15.73 -0.31
N LEU A 155 -11.66 -16.87 -0.43
CA LEU A 155 -13.08 -16.93 -0.73
C LEU A 155 -13.80 -17.54 0.49
N GLY A 156 -14.19 -16.68 1.43
CA GLY A 156 -14.65 -17.14 2.75
C GLY A 156 -13.52 -17.91 3.47
N PRO A 157 -13.78 -19.16 3.93
CA PRO A 157 -12.78 -19.98 4.60
C PRO A 157 -11.77 -20.63 3.64
N LEU A 158 -12.02 -20.59 2.33
CA LEU A 158 -11.17 -21.23 1.33
C LEU A 158 -9.97 -20.36 1.01
N ARG A 159 -8.78 -20.92 1.17
CA ARG A 159 -7.51 -20.34 0.73
C ARG A 159 -7.12 -20.96 -0.61
N VAL A 160 -7.10 -20.15 -1.65
CA VAL A 160 -6.75 -20.59 -3.01
C VAL A 160 -5.43 -19.92 -3.39
N PRO A 161 -4.31 -20.67 -3.50
CA PRO A 161 -3.09 -20.11 -4.07
C PRO A 161 -3.35 -19.73 -5.52
N LEU A 162 -2.88 -18.54 -5.94
CA LEU A 162 -2.97 -18.16 -7.34
C LEU A 162 -2.02 -19.03 -8.16
N PRO A 163 -2.52 -19.70 -9.23
CA PRO A 163 -1.63 -20.36 -10.17
C PRO A 163 -0.64 -19.37 -10.77
N ALA A 164 0.58 -19.80 -11.05
CA ALA A 164 1.63 -18.95 -11.64
C ALA A 164 1.18 -18.21 -12.90
N ALA A 165 0.27 -18.80 -13.66
CA ALA A 165 -0.35 -18.18 -14.85
C ALA A 165 -1.28 -17.01 -14.53
N LEU A 166 -1.75 -16.86 -13.30
CA LEU A 166 -2.62 -15.77 -12.82
C LEU A 166 -1.92 -14.87 -11.81
N ASP A 167 -0.77 -15.31 -11.28
CA ASP A 167 -0.01 -14.56 -10.28
C ASP A 167 0.77 -13.42 -10.97
N ALA A 168 0.50 -12.19 -10.55
CA ALA A 168 1.20 -11.01 -11.02
C ALA A 168 2.06 -10.45 -9.88
N LYS A 169 3.31 -10.12 -10.17
CA LYS A 169 4.23 -9.56 -9.20
C LYS A 169 4.20 -8.04 -9.22
N ALA A 170 4.05 -7.44 -8.03
CA ALA A 170 4.19 -6.01 -7.83
C ALA A 170 5.65 -5.69 -7.48
N TYR A 171 6.19 -4.70 -8.17
CA TYR A 171 7.49 -4.10 -7.92
C TYR A 171 7.26 -2.66 -7.52
N ALA A 172 7.60 -2.32 -6.29
CA ALA A 172 7.46 -0.98 -5.75
C ALA A 172 8.83 -0.37 -5.47
N GLU A 173 9.01 0.89 -5.80
CA GLU A 173 10.15 1.70 -5.35
C GLU A 173 9.63 3.04 -4.84
N GLN A 174 10.14 3.50 -3.70
CA GLN A 174 9.81 4.78 -3.12
C GLN A 174 11.08 5.49 -2.67
N TRP A 175 11.16 6.80 -2.98
CA TRP A 175 12.31 7.63 -2.63
C TRP A 175 11.92 9.08 -2.43
N TRP A 176 12.79 9.83 -1.80
CA TRP A 176 12.75 11.28 -1.78
C TRP A 176 13.57 11.83 -2.92
N ASP A 177 12.99 12.75 -3.69
CA ASP A 177 13.66 13.44 -4.78
C ASP A 177 13.83 14.92 -4.40
N PRO A 178 15.05 15.37 -4.05
CA PRO A 178 15.31 16.75 -3.66
C PRO A 178 15.17 17.74 -4.82
N ALA A 179 15.25 17.28 -6.07
CA ALA A 179 15.09 18.11 -7.25
C ALA A 179 13.63 18.33 -7.66
N GLU A 180 12.71 17.57 -7.10
CA GLU A 180 11.29 17.68 -7.41
C GLU A 180 10.64 18.84 -6.65
N GLY A 181 9.96 19.75 -7.36
CA GLY A 181 9.34 20.93 -6.76
C GLY A 181 10.35 21.93 -6.17
N ARG A 182 9.90 22.70 -5.17
CA ARG A 182 10.77 23.70 -4.52
C ARG A 182 11.58 23.14 -3.35
N ASN A 183 11.07 22.15 -2.67
CA ASN A 183 11.62 21.63 -1.41
C ASN A 183 11.89 20.13 -1.44
N GLY A 184 11.89 19.52 -2.61
CA GLY A 184 11.89 18.08 -2.77
C GLY A 184 10.48 17.48 -2.60
N ARG A 185 10.27 16.23 -3.04
CA ARG A 185 9.01 15.48 -2.92
C ARG A 185 9.25 13.99 -2.77
N HIS A 186 8.30 13.32 -2.16
CA HIS A 186 8.24 11.85 -2.24
C HIS A 186 7.89 11.41 -3.66
N ARG A 187 8.63 10.43 -4.14
CA ARG A 187 8.37 9.75 -5.41
C ARG A 187 7.98 8.30 -5.13
N ILE A 188 7.03 7.81 -5.89
CA ILE A 188 6.62 6.40 -5.86
C ILE A 188 6.50 5.86 -7.26
N GLN A 189 6.96 4.64 -7.48
CA GLN A 189 6.73 3.88 -8.68
C GLN A 189 6.31 2.46 -8.32
N VAL A 190 5.19 2.01 -8.88
CA VAL A 190 4.74 0.62 -8.73
C VAL A 190 4.39 0.07 -10.10
N LYS A 191 4.87 -1.14 -10.38
CA LYS A 191 4.56 -1.92 -11.59
C LYS A 191 4.04 -3.27 -11.17
N VAL A 192 2.87 -3.64 -11.65
CA VAL A 192 2.31 -4.98 -11.50
C VAL A 192 2.50 -5.70 -12.82
N ILE A 193 3.32 -6.74 -12.82
CA ILE A 193 3.73 -7.47 -14.02
C ILE A 193 3.31 -8.93 -13.89
N GLN A 194 2.56 -9.40 -14.85
CA GLN A 194 2.24 -10.80 -15.01
C GLN A 194 3.14 -11.37 -16.14
N PRO A 195 3.84 -12.51 -15.92
CA PRO A 195 4.90 -12.97 -16.83
C PRO A 195 4.47 -13.18 -18.30
N GLN A 196 3.22 -13.58 -18.54
CA GLN A 196 2.69 -13.86 -19.88
C GLN A 196 2.00 -12.66 -20.52
N ILE A 197 1.44 -11.77 -19.70
CA ILE A 197 0.65 -10.61 -20.15
C ILE A 197 1.51 -9.34 -20.20
N GLY A 198 2.57 -9.29 -19.38
CA GLY A 198 3.39 -8.11 -19.20
C GLY A 198 2.81 -7.16 -18.16
N LEU A 199 2.92 -5.86 -18.39
CA LEU A 199 2.49 -4.81 -17.46
C LEU A 199 0.95 -4.76 -17.35
N VAL A 200 0.42 -5.14 -16.20
CA VAL A 200 -1.03 -5.14 -15.90
C VAL A 200 -1.49 -3.81 -15.32
N LEU A 201 -0.73 -3.28 -14.37
CA LEU A 201 -1.02 -2.00 -13.73
C LEU A 201 0.29 -1.25 -13.48
N VAL A 202 0.23 0.06 -13.61
CA VAL A 202 1.34 0.94 -13.24
C VAL A 202 0.78 2.14 -12.50
N TYR A 203 1.52 2.65 -11.54
CA TYR A 203 1.39 4.02 -11.07
C TYR A 203 2.76 4.56 -10.67
N ALA A 204 3.05 5.77 -11.10
CA ALA A 204 4.28 6.49 -10.79
C ALA A 204 3.96 7.97 -10.67
N GLY A 205 4.56 8.65 -9.70
CA GLY A 205 4.31 10.06 -9.49
C GLY A 205 4.99 10.63 -8.26
N SER A 206 4.66 11.88 -7.94
CA SER A 206 5.20 12.60 -6.79
C SER A 206 4.11 13.16 -5.89
N PHE A 207 4.42 13.31 -4.61
CA PHE A 207 3.48 13.84 -3.64
C PHE A 207 4.18 14.50 -2.45
N ASP A 208 3.50 15.46 -1.85
CA ASP A 208 3.82 16.01 -0.54
C ASP A 208 3.16 15.14 0.54
N TYR A 209 3.83 14.95 1.68
CA TYR A 209 3.30 14.14 2.77
C TYR A 209 3.41 14.87 4.10
N ARG A 210 2.39 14.69 4.95
CA ARG A 210 2.35 15.27 6.29
C ARG A 210 1.61 14.36 7.26
N LEU A 211 2.07 14.34 8.50
CA LEU A 211 1.36 13.71 9.60
C LEU A 211 0.34 14.69 10.17
N ARG A 212 -0.86 14.18 10.46
CA ARG A 212 -1.96 14.90 11.11
C ARG A 212 -2.38 14.19 12.37
N HIS A 213 -2.90 14.93 13.34
CA HIS A 213 -3.49 14.35 14.54
C HIS A 213 -4.96 14.03 14.30
N TYR A 214 -5.41 12.93 14.86
CA TYR A 214 -6.85 12.67 14.95
C TYR A 214 -7.49 13.70 15.89
N THR A 215 -8.65 14.21 15.52
CA THR A 215 -9.41 15.14 16.35
C THR A 215 -10.65 14.44 16.91
N GLY A 216 -10.83 14.48 18.24
CA GLY A 216 -12.10 14.19 18.91
C GLY A 216 -12.39 12.74 19.30
N GLY A 217 -11.65 12.13 20.21
CA GLY A 217 -12.05 10.85 20.83
C GLY A 217 -11.19 10.42 22.00
N SER A 218 -11.71 9.52 22.81
CA SER A 218 -11.09 9.06 24.05
C SER A 218 -10.19 7.83 23.93
N SER A 219 -10.15 7.17 22.78
CA SER A 219 -9.26 6.01 22.53
C SER A 219 -8.70 5.99 21.10
N ALA A 220 -7.50 5.48 20.95
CA ALA A 220 -6.79 5.44 19.65
C ALA A 220 -7.57 4.69 18.54
N GLN A 221 -8.39 3.71 18.90
CA GLN A 221 -9.19 2.94 17.92
C GLN A 221 -10.48 3.67 17.50
N SER A 222 -11.04 4.55 18.34
CA SER A 222 -12.26 5.29 18.01
C SER A 222 -12.07 6.36 16.94
N PHE A 223 -10.83 6.68 16.58
CA PHE A 223 -10.49 7.68 15.56
C PHE A 223 -10.31 7.11 14.16
N LEU A 224 -10.14 5.79 14.05
CA LEU A 224 -9.91 5.17 12.74
C LEU A 224 -11.15 5.34 11.85
N PRO A 225 -11.00 5.78 10.61
CA PRO A 225 -12.10 5.79 9.67
C PRO A 225 -12.60 4.37 9.44
N ARG A 226 -13.89 4.23 9.13
CA ARG A 226 -14.55 2.93 9.01
C ARG A 226 -13.83 1.96 8.05
N TYR A 227 -13.23 2.46 6.99
CA TYR A 227 -12.48 1.64 6.03
C TYR A 227 -11.15 1.09 6.60
N ALA A 228 -10.58 1.75 7.61
CA ALA A 228 -9.38 1.30 8.30
C ALA A 228 -9.68 0.49 9.57
N GLN A 229 -10.97 0.40 9.98
CA GLN A 229 -11.34 -0.37 11.16
C GLN A 229 -11.19 -1.87 10.92
N PRO A 230 -10.61 -2.59 11.88
CA PRO A 230 -10.29 -4.00 11.71
C PRO A 230 -11.43 -4.95 12.10
N ASP A 231 -12.70 -4.52 12.06
CA ASP A 231 -13.86 -5.20 12.63
C ASP A 231 -14.25 -6.54 11.99
N ARG A 232 -13.65 -6.91 10.86
CA ARG A 232 -13.97 -8.15 10.13
C ARG A 232 -12.74 -8.87 9.58
N TRP A 233 -11.65 -8.81 10.30
CA TRP A 233 -10.45 -9.51 9.87
C TRP A 233 -10.49 -10.97 10.26
N GLU A 234 -10.30 -11.82 9.29
CA GLU A 234 -10.00 -13.23 9.52
C GLU A 234 -8.47 -13.41 9.61
N ASN A 235 -8.04 -14.39 10.39
CA ASN A 235 -6.63 -14.80 10.38
C ASN A 235 -6.33 -15.49 9.05
N ARG A 236 -5.79 -14.74 8.10
CA ARG A 236 -5.55 -15.19 6.72
C ARG A 236 -4.06 -15.35 6.41
N VAL A 237 -3.24 -15.63 7.40
CA VAL A 237 -1.79 -15.77 7.25
C VAL A 237 -1.38 -17.21 7.14
#